data_a3abddd3dd56e717089c69c1bc139fb7
#
_entry.id   a3abddd3dd56e717089c69c1bc139fb7
#
_cell.length_a   1.000
_cell.length_b   1.000
_cell.length_c   1.000
_cell.angle_alpha   90.00
_cell.angle_beta   90.00
_cell.angle_gamma   90.00
#
_symmetry.space_group_name_H-M   'P 1'
#
loop_
_entity.id
_entity.type
_entity.pdbx_description
1 polymer ?
#
loop_
_entity_poly.entity_id
_entity_poly.type
_entity_poly.pdbx_seq_one_letter_code
_entity_poly.pdbx_strand_id
1 'polypeptide(L)'
;NDQYVMPFSVTSDSKYVFFERTKRTWDEVDVCSVNTSTLEVKELIHEVDKPYRDPHARSVEVLNDGKDILFRSERTGWGHYYHYDGQGNLKNAISSGPWVSGHIAAIDTLQRTVYFYGYGDDPKINPFYYRLYKSNMDREGATLLTKEDGQHRVIFLKSKRYFIDTFSRVDMEPKILLKDNTGKVIMELA
;
A
#
# COMPACT_ATOMS: atom_id res chain seq x y z
N ASN A 1 -27.80 12.14 -1.45
CA ASN A 1 -26.38 12.08 -1.10
C ASN A 1 -25.58 11.81 -2.38
N ASP A 2 -24.69 12.71 -2.68
CA ASP A 2 -23.92 12.68 -3.92
C ASP A 2 -22.54 12.05 -3.65
N GLN A 3 -22.55 10.73 -3.35
CA GLN A 3 -21.38 9.98 -2.95
C GLN A 3 -21.29 8.64 -3.68
N TYR A 4 -20.07 8.19 -3.96
CA TYR A 4 -19.78 6.81 -4.30
C TYR A 4 -19.61 5.99 -3.02
N VAL A 5 -20.18 4.79 -2.99
CA VAL A 5 -20.02 3.84 -1.88
C VAL A 5 -19.45 2.54 -2.45
N MET A 6 -18.29 2.14 -1.94
CA MET A 6 -17.56 0.99 -2.47
C MET A 6 -17.16 0.05 -1.32
N PRO A 7 -17.86 -1.09 -1.15
CA PRO A 7 -17.43 -2.12 -0.20
C PRO A 7 -16.14 -2.78 -0.71
N PHE A 8 -15.24 -3.13 0.22
CA PHE A 8 -13.97 -3.73 -0.14
C PHE A 8 -13.48 -4.85 0.79
N SER A 9 -14.04 -5.00 2.01
CA SER A 9 -13.63 -6.05 2.93
C SER A 9 -14.76 -6.47 3.87
N VAL A 10 -14.68 -7.71 4.36
CA VAL A 10 -15.60 -8.30 5.35
C VAL A 10 -14.77 -9.08 6.35
N THR A 11 -15.11 -9.05 7.64
CA THR A 11 -14.47 -9.89 8.66
C THR A 11 -14.83 -11.38 8.46
N SER A 12 -13.95 -12.27 8.91
CA SER A 12 -14.14 -13.72 8.75
C SER A 12 -15.42 -14.25 9.44
N ASP A 13 -15.84 -13.59 10.52
CA ASP A 13 -17.09 -13.87 11.24
C ASP A 13 -18.32 -13.15 10.66
N SER A 14 -18.14 -12.41 9.55
CA SER A 14 -19.17 -11.64 8.85
C SER A 14 -19.86 -10.56 9.71
N LYS A 15 -19.27 -10.16 10.85
CA LYS A 15 -19.86 -9.13 11.72
C LYS A 15 -19.67 -7.71 11.24
N TYR A 16 -18.59 -7.46 10.50
CA TYR A 16 -18.30 -6.14 9.98
C TYR A 16 -18.05 -6.18 8.48
N VAL A 17 -18.64 -5.21 7.78
CA VAL A 17 -18.32 -4.88 6.38
C VAL A 17 -17.64 -3.54 6.35
N PHE A 18 -16.51 -3.47 5.65
CA PHE A 18 -15.76 -2.23 5.44
C PHE A 18 -16.06 -1.66 4.06
N PHE A 19 -16.26 -0.38 3.99
CA PHE A 19 -16.56 0.32 2.75
C PHE A 19 -15.98 1.73 2.77
N GLU A 20 -15.78 2.27 1.59
CA GLU A 20 -15.35 3.64 1.37
C GLU A 20 -16.54 4.47 0.88
N ARG A 21 -16.69 5.67 1.40
CA ARG A 21 -17.56 6.71 0.86
C ARG A 21 -16.69 7.81 0.31
N THR A 22 -16.91 8.20 -0.94
CA THR A 22 -16.15 9.25 -1.60
C THR A 22 -17.12 10.25 -2.20
N LYS A 23 -16.91 11.53 -1.97
CA LYS A 23 -17.66 12.58 -2.67
C LYS A 23 -17.44 12.49 -4.18
N ARG A 24 -18.43 12.88 -4.98
CA ARG A 24 -18.30 12.92 -6.45
C ARG A 24 -17.22 13.88 -6.92
N THR A 25 -16.89 14.87 -6.13
CA THR A 25 -15.79 15.82 -6.35
C THR A 25 -14.40 15.24 -6.08
N TRP A 26 -14.32 14.04 -5.50
CA TRP A 26 -13.09 13.36 -5.14
C TRP A 26 -12.18 14.14 -4.17
N ASP A 27 -12.72 15.05 -3.41
CA ASP A 27 -12.01 15.88 -2.44
C ASP A 27 -12.20 15.42 -0.99
N GLU A 28 -13.06 14.42 -0.76
CA GLU A 28 -13.35 13.90 0.57
C GLU A 28 -13.61 12.39 0.51
N VAL A 29 -12.99 11.65 1.40
CA VAL A 29 -13.12 10.20 1.52
C VAL A 29 -13.24 9.78 2.98
N ASP A 30 -14.17 8.85 3.24
CA ASP A 30 -14.33 8.19 4.51
C ASP A 30 -14.10 6.68 4.36
N VAL A 31 -13.32 6.11 5.25
CA VAL A 31 -13.29 4.66 5.46
C VAL A 31 -14.24 4.33 6.60
N CYS A 32 -15.21 3.49 6.34
CA CYS A 32 -16.28 3.16 7.28
C CYS A 32 -16.36 1.66 7.53
N SER A 33 -16.91 1.30 8.67
CA SER A 33 -17.39 -0.05 8.94
C SER A 33 -18.87 -0.04 9.27
N VAL A 34 -19.59 -1.11 8.94
CA VAL A 34 -20.96 -1.37 9.39
C VAL A 34 -21.01 -2.69 10.14
N ASN A 35 -21.62 -2.68 11.32
CA ASN A 35 -21.94 -3.89 12.05
C ASN A 35 -23.16 -4.54 11.42
N THR A 36 -23.06 -5.76 10.95
CA THR A 36 -24.15 -6.47 10.22
C THR A 36 -25.35 -6.83 11.08
N SER A 37 -25.17 -6.90 12.41
CA SER A 37 -26.26 -7.23 13.34
C SER A 37 -27.01 -6.01 13.84
N THR A 38 -26.29 -4.91 14.16
CA THR A 38 -26.90 -3.68 14.68
C THR A 38 -27.20 -2.67 13.59
N LEU A 39 -26.64 -2.84 12.40
CA LEU A 39 -26.67 -1.91 11.27
C LEU A 39 -26.04 -0.54 11.58
N GLU A 40 -25.27 -0.46 12.66
CA GLU A 40 -24.56 0.74 13.04
C GLU A 40 -23.37 0.96 12.11
N VAL A 41 -23.29 2.16 11.54
CA VAL A 41 -22.18 2.60 10.70
C VAL A 41 -21.24 3.45 11.54
N LYS A 42 -19.95 3.10 11.52
CA LYS A 42 -18.88 3.86 12.15
C LYS A 42 -17.93 4.39 11.09
N GLU A 43 -17.67 5.68 11.12
CA GLU A 43 -16.58 6.31 10.38
C GLU A 43 -15.27 6.06 11.13
N LEU A 44 -14.28 5.47 10.44
CA LEU A 44 -12.99 5.09 11.01
C LEU A 44 -11.89 6.08 10.60
N ILE A 45 -11.90 6.50 9.34
CA ILE A 45 -10.92 7.45 8.80
C ILE A 45 -11.71 8.46 7.97
N HIS A 46 -11.43 9.74 8.18
CA HIS A 46 -11.91 10.84 7.37
C HIS A 46 -10.74 11.63 6.81
N GLU A 47 -10.71 11.86 5.51
CA GLU A 47 -9.67 12.64 4.86
C GLU A 47 -10.25 13.60 3.82
N VAL A 48 -9.72 14.82 3.82
CA VAL A 48 -10.03 15.86 2.84
C VAL A 48 -8.79 16.18 2.04
N ASP A 49 -8.86 15.96 0.73
CA ASP A 49 -7.77 16.19 -0.23
C ASP A 49 -8.06 17.46 -1.04
N LYS A 50 -7.06 18.31 -1.21
CA LYS A 50 -7.21 19.54 -2.00
C LYS A 50 -6.14 19.58 -3.09
N PRO A 51 -6.53 19.82 -4.35
CA PRO A 51 -7.87 20.10 -4.86
C PRO A 51 -8.78 18.87 -4.99
N TYR A 52 -8.22 17.68 -5.15
CA TYR A 52 -8.91 16.39 -5.24
C TYR A 52 -7.92 15.24 -5.05
N ARG A 53 -8.43 14.07 -4.73
CA ARG A 53 -7.68 12.81 -4.64
C ARG A 53 -7.70 12.09 -5.98
N ASP A 54 -6.55 11.58 -6.41
CA ASP A 54 -6.48 10.71 -7.58
C ASP A 54 -7.21 9.38 -7.27
N PRO A 55 -8.31 9.06 -7.97
CA PRO A 55 -9.04 7.82 -7.76
C PRO A 55 -8.23 6.56 -8.11
N HIS A 56 -7.20 6.68 -8.96
CA HIS A 56 -6.30 5.57 -9.32
C HIS A 56 -5.21 5.32 -8.27
N ALA A 57 -4.92 6.30 -7.44
CA ALA A 57 -3.93 6.21 -6.36
C ALA A 57 -4.52 5.67 -5.04
N ARG A 58 -5.79 5.26 -5.06
CA ARG A 58 -6.50 4.75 -3.90
C ARG A 58 -5.96 3.38 -3.46
N SER A 59 -5.72 3.21 -2.16
CA SER A 59 -5.40 1.92 -1.56
C SER A 59 -5.78 1.91 -0.09
N VAL A 60 -6.66 0.98 0.27
CA VAL A 60 -7.07 0.66 1.64
C VAL A 60 -7.04 -0.85 1.81
N GLU A 61 -6.32 -1.32 2.82
CA GLU A 61 -6.24 -2.73 3.18
C GLU A 61 -6.72 -2.92 4.62
N VAL A 62 -7.70 -3.80 4.82
CA VAL A 62 -8.16 -4.23 6.14
C VAL A 62 -7.58 -5.59 6.45
N LEU A 63 -6.88 -5.70 7.57
CA LEU A 63 -6.11 -6.86 7.94
C LEU A 63 -6.52 -7.37 9.32
N ASN A 64 -6.19 -8.64 9.61
CA ASN A 64 -6.39 -9.26 10.91
C ASN A 64 -7.85 -9.11 11.42
N ASP A 65 -8.81 -9.37 10.54
CA ASP A 65 -10.25 -9.22 10.83
C ASP A 65 -10.64 -7.82 11.35
N GLY A 66 -10.14 -6.79 10.67
CA GLY A 66 -10.50 -5.42 10.99
C GLY A 66 -9.70 -4.79 12.12
N LYS A 67 -8.66 -5.46 12.64
CA LYS A 67 -7.82 -4.91 13.72
C LYS A 67 -6.77 -3.92 13.23
N ASP A 68 -6.35 -4.06 11.98
CA ASP A 68 -5.36 -3.18 11.34
C ASP A 68 -5.93 -2.66 10.02
N ILE A 69 -5.72 -1.37 9.75
CA ILE A 69 -6.08 -0.74 8.48
C ILE A 69 -4.85 -0.04 7.94
N LEU A 70 -4.45 -0.36 6.71
CA LEU A 70 -3.46 0.40 5.97
C LEU A 70 -4.17 1.32 4.99
N PHE A 71 -3.93 2.60 5.12
CA PHE A 71 -4.55 3.63 4.30
C PHE A 71 -3.49 4.47 3.60
N ARG A 72 -3.59 4.61 2.26
CA ARG A 72 -2.70 5.48 1.51
C ARG A 72 -3.30 6.88 1.45
N SER A 73 -2.51 7.86 1.88
CA SER A 73 -2.89 9.26 1.97
C SER A 73 -1.83 10.15 1.32
N GLU A 74 -2.27 11.27 0.76
CA GLU A 74 -1.40 12.31 0.18
C GLU A 74 -1.31 13.56 1.07
N ARG A 75 -1.69 13.46 2.35
CA ARG A 75 -1.76 14.56 3.34
C ARG A 75 -0.47 15.36 3.52
N THR A 76 0.67 14.79 3.13
CA THR A 76 1.98 15.45 3.20
C THR A 76 2.41 16.05 1.86
N GLY A 77 1.56 15.98 0.82
CA GLY A 77 1.89 16.32 -0.56
C GLY A 77 2.52 15.17 -1.35
N TRP A 78 2.76 14.02 -0.69
CA TRP A 78 3.29 12.78 -1.26
C TRP A 78 2.44 11.60 -0.82
N GLY A 79 2.24 10.63 -1.69
CA GLY A 79 1.47 9.44 -1.37
C GLY A 79 2.23 8.48 -0.46
N HIS A 80 1.75 8.27 0.76
CA HIS A 80 2.35 7.36 1.74
C HIS A 80 1.30 6.49 2.42
N TYR A 81 1.73 5.34 2.95
CA TYR A 81 0.89 4.46 3.75
C TYR A 81 0.93 4.85 5.22
N TYR A 82 -0.24 4.80 5.84
CA TYR A 82 -0.47 5.03 7.26
C TYR A 82 -1.15 3.81 7.87
N HIS A 83 -0.73 3.43 9.07
CA HIS A 83 -1.32 2.35 9.84
C HIS A 83 -2.30 2.92 10.87
N TYR A 84 -3.52 2.40 10.85
CA TYR A 84 -4.58 2.69 11.82
C TYR A 84 -4.97 1.39 12.53
N ASP A 85 -5.47 1.50 13.77
CA ASP A 85 -6.14 0.39 14.43
C ASP A 85 -7.57 0.21 13.90
N GLY A 86 -8.24 -0.88 14.32
CA GLY A 86 -9.62 -1.17 13.92
C GLY A 86 -10.67 -0.21 14.48
N GLN A 87 -10.27 0.74 15.32
CA GLN A 87 -11.13 1.79 15.83
C GLN A 87 -10.98 3.11 15.05
N GLY A 88 -10.03 3.17 14.11
CA GLY A 88 -9.73 4.33 13.30
C GLY A 88 -8.70 5.28 13.93
N ASN A 89 -7.98 4.83 14.98
CA ASN A 89 -6.91 5.64 15.55
C ASN A 89 -5.64 5.46 14.74
N LEU A 90 -5.03 6.57 14.32
CA LEU A 90 -3.73 6.56 13.64
C LEU A 90 -2.65 6.06 14.61
N LYS A 91 -1.92 5.03 14.18
CA LYS A 91 -0.79 4.45 14.91
C LYS A 91 0.52 5.10 14.51
N ASN A 92 0.84 5.05 13.21
CA ASN A 92 2.07 5.60 12.64
C ASN A 92 1.97 5.75 11.12
N ALA A 93 2.86 6.56 10.56
CA ALA A 93 3.21 6.46 9.15
C ALA A 93 4.04 5.19 8.91
N ILE A 94 3.90 4.56 7.74
CA ILE A 94 4.70 3.41 7.31
C ILE A 94 5.88 3.88 6.47
N SER A 95 5.65 4.90 5.64
CA SER A 95 6.65 5.54 4.81
C SER A 95 6.49 7.06 4.83
N SER A 96 7.56 7.77 4.52
CA SER A 96 7.58 9.24 4.44
C SER A 96 8.68 9.71 3.49
N GLY A 97 8.69 11.00 3.20
CA GLY A 97 9.72 11.63 2.38
C GLY A 97 9.20 12.21 1.07
N PRO A 98 10.07 12.85 0.25
CA PRO A 98 9.69 13.51 -1.00
C PRO A 98 9.65 12.51 -2.18
N TRP A 99 8.87 11.45 -2.03
CA TRP A 99 8.67 10.38 -3.01
C TRP A 99 7.31 9.72 -2.82
N VAL A 100 6.90 8.86 -3.73
CA VAL A 100 5.55 8.27 -3.74
C VAL A 100 5.60 6.78 -3.46
N SER A 101 4.83 6.33 -2.46
CA SER A 101 4.47 4.93 -2.27
C SER A 101 3.31 4.57 -3.20
N GLY A 102 3.56 3.65 -4.11
CA GLY A 102 2.59 3.09 -5.04
C GLY A 102 1.79 1.94 -4.43
N HIS A 103 1.35 1.00 -5.27
CA HIS A 103 0.51 -0.12 -4.82
C HIS A 103 1.29 -1.15 -3.96
N ILE A 104 0.56 -1.83 -3.09
CA ILE A 104 1.09 -2.91 -2.26
C ILE A 104 1.33 -4.15 -3.13
N ALA A 105 2.54 -4.70 -3.03
CA ALA A 105 2.94 -5.93 -3.71
C ALA A 105 2.65 -7.19 -2.88
N ALA A 106 2.83 -7.10 -1.56
CA ALA A 106 2.52 -8.19 -0.62
C ALA A 106 2.43 -7.67 0.81
N ILE A 107 1.68 -8.40 1.66
CA ILE A 107 1.61 -8.15 3.10
C ILE A 107 1.89 -9.47 3.82
N ASP A 108 2.78 -9.42 4.80
CA ASP A 108 3.02 -10.49 5.76
C ASP A 108 2.50 -10.06 7.13
N THR A 109 1.27 -10.46 7.43
CA THR A 109 0.60 -10.09 8.68
C THR A 109 1.25 -10.74 9.90
N LEU A 110 1.85 -11.92 9.74
CA LEU A 110 2.55 -12.61 10.84
C LEU A 110 3.85 -11.89 11.21
N GLN A 111 4.61 -11.43 10.21
CA GLN A 111 5.83 -10.67 10.42
C GLN A 111 5.59 -9.15 10.49
N ARG A 112 4.33 -8.73 10.43
CA ARG A 112 3.90 -7.33 10.43
C ARG A 112 4.70 -6.49 9.43
N THR A 113 4.82 -7.03 8.21
CA THR A 113 5.63 -6.45 7.14
C THR A 113 4.77 -6.17 5.92
N VAL A 114 4.93 -4.98 5.34
CA VAL A 114 4.33 -4.58 4.06
C VAL A 114 5.42 -4.38 3.02
N TYR A 115 5.17 -4.90 1.83
CA TYR A 115 5.97 -4.72 0.63
C TYR A 115 5.15 -3.91 -0.37
N PHE A 116 5.71 -2.83 -0.85
CA PHE A 116 5.00 -1.93 -1.77
C PHE A 116 5.98 -1.33 -2.78
N TYR A 117 5.44 -0.92 -3.90
CA TYR A 117 6.23 -0.19 -4.89
C TYR A 117 6.36 1.27 -4.49
N GLY A 118 7.50 1.87 -4.84
CA GLY A 118 7.75 3.29 -4.69
C GLY A 118 8.50 3.84 -5.89
N TYR A 119 8.42 5.14 -6.10
CA TYR A 119 9.07 5.83 -7.21
C TYR A 119 9.38 7.28 -6.86
N GLY A 120 10.36 7.86 -7.57
CA GLY A 120 10.74 9.26 -7.40
C GLY A 120 11.64 9.53 -6.19
N ASP A 121 12.18 8.50 -5.53
CA ASP A 121 13.04 8.62 -4.34
C ASP A 121 14.52 8.90 -4.66
N ASP A 122 14.97 8.59 -5.88
CA ASP A 122 16.34 8.83 -6.31
C ASP A 122 16.35 9.71 -7.57
N PRO A 123 16.91 10.94 -7.50
CA PRO A 123 16.95 11.85 -8.65
C PRO A 123 17.84 11.39 -9.81
N LYS A 124 18.65 10.35 -9.61
CA LYS A 124 19.50 9.76 -10.66
C LYS A 124 18.79 8.69 -11.47
N ILE A 125 17.65 8.20 -10.99
CA ILE A 125 16.84 7.16 -11.63
C ILE A 125 15.61 7.80 -12.25
N ASN A 126 15.12 7.25 -13.35
CA ASN A 126 13.88 7.70 -13.96
C ASN A 126 12.75 7.72 -12.90
N PRO A 127 12.14 8.89 -12.61
CA PRO A 127 11.17 9.02 -11.53
C PRO A 127 9.88 8.22 -11.72
N PHE A 128 9.67 7.63 -12.89
CA PHE A 128 8.52 6.77 -13.17
C PHE A 128 8.81 5.27 -13.00
N TYR A 129 10.06 4.89 -12.68
CA TYR A 129 10.40 3.48 -12.44
C TYR A 129 9.95 3.06 -11.06
N TYR A 130 9.09 2.05 -11.01
CA TYR A 130 8.69 1.40 -9.77
C TYR A 130 9.81 0.53 -9.23
N ARG A 131 10.14 0.74 -7.97
CA ARG A 131 11.08 -0.07 -7.18
C ARG A 131 10.37 -0.67 -5.97
N LEU A 132 10.81 -1.84 -5.51
CA LEU A 132 10.18 -2.52 -4.37
C LEU A 132 10.79 -2.04 -3.06
N TYR A 133 9.91 -1.68 -2.14
CA TYR A 133 10.25 -1.34 -0.76
C TYR A 133 9.64 -2.32 0.23
N LYS A 134 10.26 -2.40 1.40
CA LYS A 134 9.81 -3.16 2.56
C LYS A 134 9.74 -2.22 3.76
N SER A 135 8.66 -2.30 4.53
CA SER A 135 8.51 -1.61 5.80
C SER A 135 7.87 -2.50 6.86
N ASN A 136 8.10 -2.18 8.12
CA ASN A 136 7.32 -2.74 9.21
C ASN A 136 6.03 -1.92 9.37
N MET A 137 4.90 -2.57 9.68
CA MET A 137 3.61 -1.91 9.84
C MET A 137 3.54 -1.00 11.08
N ASP A 138 4.33 -1.30 12.12
CA ASP A 138 4.24 -0.66 13.43
C ASP A 138 5.25 0.48 13.65
N ARG A 139 5.98 0.84 12.61
CA ARG A 139 6.96 1.94 12.67
C ARG A 139 7.20 2.55 11.30
N GLU A 140 7.56 3.81 11.30
CA GLU A 140 7.98 4.54 10.12
C GLU A 140 9.34 4.05 9.60
N GLY A 141 9.50 4.07 8.29
CA GLY A 141 10.73 3.78 7.57
C GLY A 141 10.57 2.66 6.56
N ALA A 142 11.13 2.88 5.38
CA ALA A 142 11.11 1.93 4.27
C ALA A 142 12.52 1.59 3.81
N THR A 143 12.74 0.33 3.46
CA THR A 143 14.00 -0.18 2.93
C THR A 143 13.81 -0.59 1.48
N LEU A 144 14.63 -0.05 0.58
CA LEU A 144 14.64 -0.42 -0.83
C LEU A 144 15.22 -1.83 -1.01
N LEU A 145 14.47 -2.70 -1.69
CA LEU A 145 14.87 -4.09 -1.98
C LEU A 145 15.39 -4.30 -3.41
N THR A 146 14.90 -3.51 -4.38
CA THR A 146 15.34 -3.58 -5.78
C THR A 146 16.14 -2.32 -6.11
N LYS A 147 17.46 -2.47 -6.15
CA LYS A 147 18.40 -1.33 -6.26
C LYS A 147 18.84 -1.05 -7.69
N GLU A 148 18.58 -1.99 -8.59
CA GLU A 148 18.95 -1.90 -9.99
C GLU A 148 18.16 -0.77 -10.66
N ASP A 149 18.80 -0.07 -11.59
CA ASP A 149 18.16 0.99 -12.37
C ASP A 149 17.25 0.38 -13.45
N GLY A 150 15.95 0.46 -13.25
CA GLY A 150 14.95 -0.09 -14.17
C GLY A 150 13.54 -0.09 -13.56
N GLN A 151 12.60 -0.42 -14.42
CA GLN A 151 11.21 -0.68 -14.04
C GLN A 151 11.11 -2.10 -13.49
N HIS A 152 10.79 -2.25 -12.22
CA HIS A 152 10.67 -3.54 -11.54
C HIS A 152 9.24 -4.06 -11.50
N ARG A 153 9.12 -5.37 -11.68
CA ARG A 153 7.88 -6.13 -11.43
C ARG A 153 8.24 -7.36 -10.60
N VAL A 154 7.60 -7.52 -9.44
CA VAL A 154 7.91 -8.61 -8.52
C VAL A 154 6.74 -9.58 -8.36
N ILE A 155 7.10 -10.84 -8.12
CA ILE A 155 6.17 -11.92 -7.76
C ILE A 155 6.70 -12.58 -6.49
N PHE A 156 5.99 -12.44 -5.37
CA PHE A 156 6.33 -13.12 -4.13
C PHE A 156 5.94 -14.59 -4.15
N LEU A 157 6.84 -15.45 -3.63
CA LEU A 157 6.49 -16.82 -3.29
C LEU A 157 5.53 -16.81 -2.08
N LYS A 158 4.73 -17.87 -1.91
CA LYS A 158 3.74 -17.97 -0.82
C LYS A 158 4.34 -17.73 0.57
N SER A 159 5.57 -18.17 0.79
CA SER A 159 6.29 -17.97 2.06
C SER A 159 6.71 -16.52 2.33
N LYS A 160 6.68 -15.65 1.32
CA LYS A 160 7.21 -14.26 1.33
C LYS A 160 8.69 -14.16 1.72
N ARG A 161 9.41 -15.30 1.80
CA ARG A 161 10.86 -15.35 2.06
C ARG A 161 11.68 -15.04 0.82
N TYR A 162 11.10 -15.23 -0.35
CA TYR A 162 11.70 -14.99 -1.66
C TYR A 162 10.71 -14.34 -2.59
N PHE A 163 11.24 -13.62 -3.57
CA PHE A 163 10.48 -13.09 -4.69
C PHE A 163 11.28 -13.16 -5.99
N ILE A 164 10.56 -13.25 -7.10
CA ILE A 164 11.11 -13.11 -8.45
C ILE A 164 11.01 -11.64 -8.81
N ASP A 165 12.12 -11.05 -9.20
CA ASP A 165 12.22 -9.67 -9.67
C ASP A 165 12.53 -9.65 -11.16
N THR A 166 11.60 -9.19 -11.95
CA THR A 166 11.81 -8.93 -13.38
C THR A 166 11.96 -7.43 -13.57
N PHE A 167 13.08 -6.99 -14.13
CA PHE A 167 13.29 -5.57 -14.38
C PHE A 167 13.90 -5.32 -15.75
N SER A 168 13.60 -4.16 -16.32
CA SER A 168 14.08 -3.73 -17.63
C SER A 168 14.06 -2.21 -17.78
N ARG A 169 14.71 -1.72 -18.81
CA ARG A 169 14.63 -0.35 -19.34
C ARG A 169 14.42 -0.40 -20.84
N VAL A 170 14.13 0.76 -21.45
CA VAL A 170 14.00 0.87 -22.93
C VAL A 170 15.29 0.50 -23.68
N ASP A 171 16.44 0.65 -23.03
CA ASP A 171 17.79 0.39 -23.56
C ASP A 171 18.45 -0.86 -22.98
N MET A 172 17.70 -1.69 -22.24
CA MET A 172 18.21 -2.89 -21.57
C MET A 172 17.24 -4.05 -21.70
N GLU A 173 17.73 -5.21 -22.06
CA GLU A 173 16.94 -6.44 -22.05
C GLU A 173 16.42 -6.78 -20.66
N PRO A 174 15.23 -7.39 -20.55
CA PRO A 174 14.69 -7.84 -19.27
C PRO A 174 15.64 -8.82 -18.58
N LYS A 175 15.85 -8.59 -17.28
CA LYS A 175 16.56 -9.52 -16.38
C LYS A 175 15.61 -10.10 -15.37
N ILE A 176 15.81 -11.34 -15.01
CA ILE A 176 14.99 -12.06 -14.05
C ILE A 176 15.86 -12.60 -12.93
N LEU A 177 15.63 -12.11 -11.72
CA LEU A 177 16.41 -12.49 -10.54
C LEU A 177 15.51 -13.16 -9.50
N LEU A 178 16.01 -14.20 -8.86
CA LEU A 178 15.47 -14.69 -7.59
C LEU A 178 16.17 -13.94 -6.47
N LYS A 179 15.38 -13.25 -5.63
CA LYS A 179 15.87 -12.50 -4.46
C LYS A 179 15.22 -12.99 -3.18
N ASP A 180 15.92 -12.87 -2.05
CA ASP A 180 15.31 -13.04 -0.74
C ASP A 180 14.59 -11.75 -0.28
N ASN A 181 13.86 -11.84 0.83
CA ASN A 181 13.08 -10.72 1.36
C ASN A 181 13.92 -9.62 2.04
N THR A 182 15.23 -9.66 1.89
CA THR A 182 16.16 -8.56 2.20
C THR A 182 16.66 -7.84 0.95
N GLY A 183 16.26 -8.34 -0.24
CA GLY A 183 16.70 -7.82 -1.53
C GLY A 183 18.02 -8.42 -2.02
N LYS A 184 18.59 -9.42 -1.30
CA LYS A 184 19.82 -10.11 -1.72
C LYS A 184 19.50 -11.01 -2.91
N VAL A 185 20.29 -10.89 -3.97
CA VAL A 185 20.22 -11.80 -5.13
C VAL A 185 20.69 -13.19 -4.72
N ILE A 186 19.86 -14.19 -4.98
CA ILE A 186 20.16 -15.60 -4.77
C ILE A 186 20.69 -16.23 -6.07
N MET A 187 20.01 -15.92 -7.19
CA MET A 187 20.47 -16.35 -8.52
C MET A 187 19.81 -15.53 -9.63
N GLU A 188 20.46 -15.47 -10.76
CA GLU A 188 19.89 -14.98 -12.03
C GLU A 188 19.19 -16.15 -12.73
N LEU A 189 17.98 -15.90 -13.20
CA LEU A 189 17.14 -16.90 -13.86
C LEU A 189 17.19 -16.74 -15.39
N ALA A 190 17.30 -15.50 -15.85
CA ALA A 190 17.46 -15.09 -17.25
C ALA A 190 17.91 -13.63 -17.31
#